data_7aea6a88309941e29abb848a209b1b53
#
_entry.id   7aea6a88309941e29abb848a209b1b53
#
_cell.length_a   1.000
_cell.length_b   1.000
_cell.length_c   1.000
_cell.angle_alpha   90.00
_cell.angle_beta   90.00
_cell.angle_gamma   90.00
#
_symmetry.space_group_name_H-M   'P 1'
#
loop_
_entity.id
_entity.type
_entity.pdbx_description
1 polymer ?
#
loop_
_entity_poly.entity_id
_entity_poly.type
_entity_poly.pdbx_seq_one_letter_code
_entity_poly.pdbx_strand_id
1 'polypeptide(L)'
;MINPRQLKIKDFDYPLPDERIAKYPLAERDQSKLLTRKTDGTIGEDLFINLPNYLPAGALMVFNNTKVIQARLHFHKSTGALIEVFCLEPHTPLDYQQSFATCGEVTWTCMIGNLKKWKEGVLERPITVGGNSLILRAERLGMSGTGHEVRFSWDNPTVSWAEVLDSIGEL
;
A
#
# COMPACT_ATOMS: atom_id res chain seq x y z
N MET A 1 -16.69 23.14 -22.56
CA MET A 1 -16.08 22.19 -21.57
C MET A 1 -16.81 20.87 -21.64
N ILE A 2 -16.11 19.76 -21.76
CA ILE A 2 -16.71 18.42 -21.72
C ILE A 2 -17.12 18.15 -20.27
N ASN A 3 -18.36 17.72 -20.06
CA ASN A 3 -18.84 17.36 -18.73
C ASN A 3 -18.12 16.06 -18.27
N PRO A 4 -17.35 16.07 -17.15
CA PRO A 4 -16.61 14.88 -16.71
C PRO A 4 -17.50 13.65 -16.46
N ARG A 5 -18.77 13.85 -16.12
CA ARG A 5 -19.74 12.76 -15.91
C ARG A 5 -20.17 12.04 -17.19
N GLN A 6 -19.85 12.59 -18.36
CA GLN A 6 -20.18 12.02 -19.67
C GLN A 6 -18.99 11.26 -20.29
N LEU A 7 -17.82 11.31 -19.68
CA LEU A 7 -16.62 10.57 -20.12
C LEU A 7 -16.87 9.07 -19.93
N LYS A 8 -16.60 8.30 -20.98
CA LYS A 8 -16.70 6.84 -20.92
C LYS A 8 -15.29 6.27 -20.89
N ILE A 9 -15.02 5.31 -20.03
CA ILE A 9 -13.70 4.69 -19.88
C ILE A 9 -13.18 4.12 -21.20
N LYS A 10 -14.08 3.56 -22.03
CA LYS A 10 -13.72 3.01 -23.33
C LYS A 10 -13.21 4.05 -24.35
N ASP A 11 -13.47 5.35 -24.12
CA ASP A 11 -12.96 6.42 -24.98
C ASP A 11 -11.44 6.64 -24.75
N PHE A 12 -10.88 6.03 -23.72
CA PHE A 12 -9.47 6.01 -23.34
C PHE A 12 -8.83 4.64 -23.54
N ASP A 13 -9.58 3.68 -24.10
CA ASP A 13 -9.06 2.34 -24.39
C ASP A 13 -8.13 2.36 -25.59
N TYR A 14 -6.97 1.74 -25.47
CA TYR A 14 -5.96 1.62 -26.51
C TYR A 14 -5.16 0.33 -26.32
N PRO A 15 -4.58 -0.23 -27.38
CA PRO A 15 -3.73 -1.41 -27.26
C PRO A 15 -2.46 -1.05 -26.46
N LEU A 16 -2.29 -1.66 -25.29
CA LEU A 16 -1.11 -1.53 -24.43
C LEU A 16 -0.40 -2.88 -24.34
N PRO A 17 0.60 -3.15 -25.20
CA PRO A 17 1.37 -4.40 -25.11
C PRO A 17 2.17 -4.47 -23.81
N ASP A 18 2.32 -5.69 -23.28
CA ASP A 18 2.98 -5.95 -22.00
C ASP A 18 4.43 -5.43 -21.94
N GLU A 19 5.14 -5.43 -23.07
CA GLU A 19 6.50 -4.92 -23.17
C GLU A 19 6.61 -3.38 -23.00
N ARG A 20 5.48 -2.66 -23.09
CA ARG A 20 5.42 -1.23 -22.81
C ARG A 20 5.25 -0.90 -21.34
N ILE A 21 4.95 -1.91 -20.52
CA ILE A 21 4.76 -1.75 -19.08
C ILE A 21 6.08 -2.05 -18.38
N ALA A 22 6.69 -1.03 -17.77
CA ALA A 22 7.89 -1.21 -16.96
C ALA A 22 7.57 -2.09 -15.75
N LYS A 23 8.27 -3.21 -15.61
CA LYS A 23 8.09 -4.15 -14.47
C LYS A 23 8.91 -3.73 -13.24
N TYR A 24 9.98 -2.99 -13.45
CA TYR A 24 10.91 -2.53 -12.40
C TYR A 24 11.27 -1.07 -12.63
N PRO A 25 11.52 -0.31 -11.56
CA PRO A 25 12.06 1.04 -11.67
C PRO A 25 13.50 1.00 -12.21
N LEU A 26 13.95 2.10 -12.79
CA LEU A 26 15.37 2.28 -13.10
C LEU A 26 16.19 2.37 -11.81
N ALA A 27 17.45 1.95 -11.87
CA ALA A 27 18.40 2.07 -10.75
C ALA A 27 18.54 3.55 -10.31
N GLU A 28 18.68 4.43 -11.28
CA GLU A 28 18.63 5.88 -11.09
C GLU A 28 17.26 6.38 -11.54
N ARG A 29 16.41 6.76 -10.59
CA ARG A 29 14.99 7.09 -10.85
C ARG A 29 14.79 8.33 -11.70
N ASP A 30 15.70 9.29 -11.60
CA ASP A 30 15.69 10.54 -12.37
C ASP A 30 16.09 10.38 -13.85
N GLN A 31 16.61 9.20 -14.23
CA GLN A 31 16.79 8.81 -15.62
C GLN A 31 15.50 8.33 -16.30
N SER A 32 14.37 8.36 -15.60
CA SER A 32 13.06 8.06 -16.18
C SER A 32 12.72 9.05 -17.30
N LYS A 33 11.96 8.58 -18.29
CA LYS A 33 11.48 9.43 -19.38
C LYS A 33 10.54 10.52 -18.86
N LEU A 34 10.73 11.74 -19.36
CA LEU A 34 9.86 12.89 -19.14
C LEU A 34 9.11 13.18 -20.45
N LEU A 35 7.78 13.07 -20.40
CA LEU A 35 6.92 13.52 -21.48
C LEU A 35 6.55 14.98 -21.25
N THR A 36 6.83 15.83 -22.22
CA THR A 36 6.53 17.27 -22.17
C THR A 36 5.47 17.63 -23.22
N ARG A 37 4.57 18.55 -22.85
CA ARG A 37 3.62 19.14 -23.80
C ARG A 37 3.78 20.67 -23.78
N LYS A 38 4.16 21.23 -24.92
CA LYS A 38 4.30 22.69 -25.10
C LYS A 38 2.94 23.35 -25.25
N THR A 39 2.92 24.67 -25.11
CA THR A 39 1.70 25.50 -25.26
C THR A 39 1.08 25.41 -26.66
N ASP A 40 1.87 25.15 -27.66
CA ASP A 40 1.43 24.92 -29.06
C ASP A 40 0.86 23.51 -29.30
N GLY A 41 0.85 22.67 -28.24
CA GLY A 41 0.40 21.28 -28.29
C GLY A 41 1.43 20.26 -28.73
N THR A 42 2.64 20.68 -29.11
CA THR A 42 3.74 19.78 -29.48
C THR A 42 4.15 18.92 -28.29
N ILE A 43 4.31 17.63 -28.54
CA ILE A 43 4.79 16.66 -27.55
C ILE A 43 6.28 16.43 -27.77
N GLY A 44 7.05 16.43 -26.69
CA GLY A 44 8.48 16.12 -26.68
C GLY A 44 8.82 15.09 -25.62
N GLU A 45 9.97 14.46 -25.75
CA GLU A 45 10.54 13.54 -24.76
C GLU A 45 11.87 14.08 -24.26
N ASP A 46 12.14 13.86 -22.97
CA ASP A 46 13.40 14.17 -22.31
C ASP A 46 13.60 13.18 -21.13
N LEU A 47 14.64 13.38 -20.33
CA LEU A 47 14.84 12.66 -19.08
C LEU A 47 14.33 13.52 -17.91
N PHE A 48 13.83 12.87 -16.87
CA PHE A 48 13.24 13.54 -15.70
C PHE A 48 14.27 14.42 -14.96
N ILE A 49 15.55 14.05 -14.97
CA ILE A 49 16.64 14.86 -14.40
C ILE A 49 16.69 16.27 -14.98
N ASN A 50 16.22 16.46 -16.22
CA ASN A 50 16.15 17.74 -16.92
C ASN A 50 14.90 18.55 -16.59
N LEU A 51 14.01 18.05 -15.71
CA LEU A 51 12.78 18.76 -15.31
C LEU A 51 13.00 20.23 -14.90
N PRO A 52 14.07 20.60 -14.17
CA PRO A 52 14.31 21.99 -13.82
C PRO A 52 14.39 22.95 -15.02
N ASN A 53 14.80 22.49 -16.20
CA ASN A 53 14.90 23.30 -17.41
C ASN A 53 13.53 23.69 -17.99
N TYR A 54 12.46 23.02 -17.56
CA TYR A 54 11.08 23.23 -18.00
C TYR A 54 10.26 24.08 -17.02
N LEU A 55 10.84 24.39 -15.86
CA LEU A 55 10.15 25.12 -14.81
C LEU A 55 10.54 26.60 -14.82
N PRO A 56 9.59 27.52 -14.55
CA PRO A 56 9.91 28.93 -14.43
C PRO A 56 10.81 29.18 -13.22
N ALA A 57 11.69 30.19 -13.32
CA ALA A 57 12.52 30.59 -12.20
C ALA A 57 11.66 30.95 -10.96
N GLY A 58 12.04 30.46 -9.79
CA GLY A 58 11.30 30.68 -8.54
C GLY A 58 10.07 29.80 -8.35
N ALA A 59 9.84 28.78 -9.20
CA ALA A 59 8.76 27.81 -9.00
C ALA A 59 8.95 27.04 -7.69
N LEU A 60 7.89 26.93 -6.89
CA LEU A 60 7.83 26.07 -5.72
C LEU A 60 7.30 24.70 -6.13
N MET A 61 8.12 23.66 -5.98
CA MET A 61 7.75 22.27 -6.23
C MET A 61 7.34 21.60 -4.92
N VAL A 62 6.14 21.02 -4.91
CA VAL A 62 5.64 20.27 -3.75
C VAL A 62 5.53 18.79 -4.13
N PHE A 63 6.22 17.94 -3.39
CA PHE A 63 6.23 16.49 -3.59
C PHE A 63 5.66 15.76 -2.38
N ASN A 64 5.08 14.60 -2.63
CA ASN A 64 4.74 13.67 -1.56
C ASN A 64 6.02 12.96 -1.10
N ASN A 65 6.37 13.12 0.17
CA ASN A 65 7.52 12.48 0.81
C ASN A 65 7.09 11.41 1.84
N THR A 66 5.84 10.94 1.77
CA THR A 66 5.38 9.88 2.66
C THR A 66 5.99 8.54 2.28
N LYS A 67 6.44 7.79 3.28
CA LYS A 67 6.88 6.40 3.11
C LYS A 67 5.65 5.51 2.96
N VAL A 68 5.60 4.70 1.91
CA VAL A 68 4.58 3.66 1.78
C VAL A 68 4.87 2.57 2.81
N ILE A 69 3.86 2.22 3.61
CA ILE A 69 3.98 1.13 4.58
C ILE A 69 3.72 -0.22 3.92
N GLN A 70 4.35 -1.25 4.43
CA GLN A 70 4.13 -2.64 4.02
C GLN A 70 2.85 -3.16 4.69
N ALA A 71 1.70 -2.84 4.11
CA ALA A 71 0.40 -3.04 4.75
C ALA A 71 -0.29 -4.37 4.40
N ARG A 72 0.32 -5.19 3.55
CA ARG A 72 -0.22 -6.47 3.07
C ARG A 72 0.37 -7.61 3.86
N LEU A 73 -0.48 -8.37 4.56
CA LEU A 73 -0.10 -9.49 5.42
C LEU A 73 -0.67 -10.79 4.87
N HIS A 74 0.15 -11.83 4.85
CA HIS A 74 -0.23 -13.15 4.40
C HIS A 74 -0.30 -14.13 5.57
N PHE A 75 -1.43 -14.82 5.71
CA PHE A 75 -1.65 -15.90 6.68
C PHE A 75 -1.99 -17.19 5.94
N HIS A 76 -1.55 -18.32 6.50
CA HIS A 76 -1.90 -19.63 5.98
C HIS A 76 -2.76 -20.37 7.01
N LYS A 77 -3.90 -20.87 6.57
CA LYS A 77 -4.71 -21.77 7.40
C LYS A 77 -4.07 -23.17 7.47
N SER A 78 -4.43 -23.95 8.46
CA SER A 78 -4.03 -25.36 8.55
C SER A 78 -4.42 -26.20 7.31
N THR A 79 -5.44 -25.75 6.57
CA THR A 79 -5.87 -26.34 5.28
C THR A 79 -4.99 -25.95 4.09
N GLY A 80 -3.93 -25.16 4.29
CA GLY A 80 -3.08 -24.62 3.23
C GLY A 80 -3.66 -23.38 2.51
N ALA A 81 -4.87 -22.95 2.86
CA ALA A 81 -5.47 -21.79 2.20
C ALA A 81 -4.75 -20.49 2.59
N LEU A 82 -4.30 -19.73 1.59
CA LEU A 82 -3.76 -18.39 1.77
C LEU A 82 -4.89 -17.38 2.00
N ILE A 83 -4.75 -16.60 3.06
CA ILE A 83 -5.59 -15.44 3.39
C ILE A 83 -4.70 -14.20 3.33
N GLU A 84 -5.07 -13.25 2.50
CA GLU A 84 -4.43 -11.94 2.43
C GLU A 84 -5.22 -10.94 3.27
N VAL A 85 -4.56 -10.21 4.14
CA VAL A 85 -5.16 -9.13 4.95
C VAL A 85 -4.41 -7.84 4.61
N PHE A 86 -5.11 -6.91 3.97
CA PHE A 86 -4.56 -5.63 3.57
C PHE A 86 -5.08 -4.51 4.48
N CYS A 87 -4.20 -3.97 5.30
CA CYS A 87 -4.51 -2.90 6.24
C CYS A 87 -4.73 -1.58 5.50
N LEU A 88 -5.91 -0.97 5.67
CA LEU A 88 -6.30 0.29 5.03
C LEU A 88 -6.07 1.49 5.96
N GLU A 89 -6.65 1.43 7.15
CA GLU A 89 -6.63 2.51 8.13
C GLU A 89 -6.71 1.97 9.55
N PRO A 90 -6.10 2.65 10.53
CA PRO A 90 -6.23 2.26 11.92
C PRO A 90 -7.66 2.44 12.42
N HIS A 91 -8.12 1.51 13.27
CA HIS A 91 -9.43 1.55 13.91
C HIS A 91 -9.30 1.81 15.42
N THR A 92 -8.43 1.08 16.09
CA THR A 92 -8.15 1.29 17.51
C THR A 92 -6.66 1.04 17.80
N PRO A 93 -5.93 2.07 18.23
CA PRO A 93 -6.31 3.49 18.23
C PRO A 93 -6.45 4.07 16.83
N LEU A 94 -7.27 5.14 16.64
CA LEU A 94 -7.53 5.77 15.34
C LEU A 94 -6.35 6.57 14.77
N ASP A 95 -5.53 7.13 15.64
CA ASP A 95 -4.37 7.91 15.23
C ASP A 95 -3.26 7.01 14.70
N TYR A 96 -2.72 7.33 13.53
CA TYR A 96 -1.68 6.53 12.88
C TYR A 96 -0.41 6.40 13.72
N GLN A 97 0.06 7.49 14.32
CA GLN A 97 1.31 7.46 15.12
C GLN A 97 1.12 6.61 16.37
N GLN A 98 -0.02 6.77 17.05
CA GLN A 98 -0.37 5.94 18.20
C GLN A 98 -0.52 4.47 17.80
N SER A 99 -1.24 4.18 16.71
CA SER A 99 -1.44 2.81 16.24
C SER A 99 -0.11 2.14 15.91
N PHE A 100 0.79 2.80 15.20
CA PHE A 100 2.11 2.26 14.88
C PHE A 100 3.00 2.04 16.10
N ALA A 101 2.89 2.90 17.12
CA ALA A 101 3.66 2.78 18.37
C ALA A 101 3.04 1.80 19.36
N THR A 102 1.81 1.35 19.13
CA THR A 102 1.13 0.41 20.04
C THR A 102 1.80 -0.95 20.01
N CYS A 103 1.95 -1.54 21.21
CA CYS A 103 2.52 -2.86 21.43
C CYS A 103 1.45 -3.84 21.88
N GLY A 104 1.58 -5.10 21.46
CA GLY A 104 0.75 -6.21 21.90
C GLY A 104 -0.56 -6.39 21.12
N GLU A 105 -1.35 -5.35 20.90
CA GLU A 105 -2.62 -5.46 20.17
C GLU A 105 -3.02 -4.16 19.47
N VAL A 106 -3.55 -4.27 18.25
CA VAL A 106 -4.15 -3.16 17.48
C VAL A 106 -5.35 -3.67 16.67
N THR A 107 -6.28 -2.77 16.35
CA THR A 107 -7.37 -3.08 15.41
C THR A 107 -7.29 -2.16 14.21
N TRP A 108 -7.42 -2.73 13.01
CA TRP A 108 -7.38 -2.01 11.73
C TRP A 108 -8.58 -2.36 10.87
N THR A 109 -9.04 -1.40 10.08
CA THR A 109 -9.93 -1.65 8.95
C THR A 109 -9.12 -2.23 7.80
N CYS A 110 -9.51 -3.41 7.31
CA CYS A 110 -8.76 -4.17 6.33
C CYS A 110 -9.62 -4.63 5.16
N MET A 111 -9.00 -4.78 3.99
CA MET A 111 -9.54 -5.64 2.92
C MET A 111 -9.00 -7.05 3.12
N ILE A 112 -9.83 -8.05 2.78
CA ILE A 112 -9.46 -9.46 2.96
C ILE A 112 -9.60 -10.21 1.64
N GLY A 113 -8.46 -10.69 1.13
CA GLY A 113 -8.42 -11.63 0.02
C GLY A 113 -8.78 -13.05 0.47
N ASN A 114 -9.50 -13.80 -0.39
CA ASN A 114 -10.01 -15.13 -0.07
C ASN A 114 -10.92 -15.20 1.16
N LEU A 115 -11.67 -14.14 1.45
CA LEU A 115 -12.57 -14.03 2.61
C LEU A 115 -13.48 -15.25 2.80
N LYS A 116 -13.96 -15.85 1.72
CA LYS A 116 -14.82 -17.06 1.76
C LYS A 116 -14.16 -18.23 2.50
N LYS A 117 -12.83 -18.25 2.58
CA LYS A 117 -12.06 -19.28 3.29
C LYS A 117 -11.76 -18.93 4.75
N TRP A 118 -11.99 -17.68 5.15
CA TRP A 118 -11.84 -17.22 6.52
C TRP A 118 -13.19 -16.77 7.10
N LYS A 119 -14.05 -17.73 7.41
CA LYS A 119 -15.38 -17.46 7.96
C LYS A 119 -15.31 -17.10 9.45
N GLU A 120 -14.47 -17.78 10.19
CA GLU A 120 -14.34 -17.68 11.65
C GLU A 120 -12.95 -18.16 12.10
N GLY A 121 -12.65 -17.92 13.38
CA GLY A 121 -11.43 -18.32 14.05
C GLY A 121 -10.29 -17.31 13.87
N VAL A 122 -9.24 -17.54 14.65
CA VAL A 122 -8.02 -16.75 14.67
C VAL A 122 -7.04 -17.34 13.66
N LEU A 123 -6.43 -16.48 12.86
CA LEU A 123 -5.27 -16.85 12.04
C LEU A 123 -4.00 -16.60 12.83
N GLU A 124 -3.05 -17.53 12.75
CA GLU A 124 -1.77 -17.43 13.43
C GLU A 124 -0.62 -17.51 12.40
N ARG A 125 0.40 -16.71 12.62
CA ARG A 125 1.63 -16.74 11.83
C ARG A 125 2.82 -16.55 12.76
N PRO A 126 3.74 -17.53 12.84
CA PRO A 126 5.04 -17.31 13.47
C PRO A 126 5.84 -16.28 12.67
N ILE A 127 6.41 -15.30 13.35
CA ILE A 127 7.20 -14.23 12.74
C ILE A 127 8.45 -13.96 13.57
N THR A 128 9.44 -13.32 12.99
CA THR A 128 10.64 -12.87 13.70
C THR A 128 10.80 -11.37 13.55
N VAL A 129 10.84 -10.65 14.65
CA VAL A 129 10.99 -9.20 14.69
C VAL A 129 12.19 -8.84 15.55
N GLY A 130 13.17 -8.15 14.99
CA GLY A 130 14.39 -7.76 15.72
C GLY A 130 15.13 -8.93 16.39
N GLY A 131 15.07 -10.14 15.79
CA GLY A 131 15.67 -11.36 16.32
C GLY A 131 14.78 -12.11 17.34
N ASN A 132 13.64 -11.57 17.74
CA ASN A 132 12.69 -12.23 18.65
C ASN A 132 11.62 -12.99 17.84
N SER A 133 11.43 -14.26 18.14
CA SER A 133 10.32 -15.06 17.60
C SER A 133 9.05 -14.80 18.38
N LEU A 134 7.96 -14.53 17.67
CA LEU A 134 6.64 -14.31 18.26
C LEU A 134 5.53 -14.85 17.35
N ILE A 135 4.33 -14.98 17.87
CA ILE A 135 3.16 -15.40 17.08
C ILE A 135 2.27 -14.19 16.86
N LEU A 136 2.13 -13.79 15.60
CA LEU A 136 1.15 -12.79 15.18
C LEU A 136 -0.20 -13.49 14.98
N ARG A 137 -1.23 -12.94 15.60
CA ARG A 137 -2.62 -13.39 15.47
C ARG A 137 -3.45 -12.36 14.76
N ALA A 138 -4.38 -12.81 13.92
CA ALA A 138 -5.39 -11.96 13.31
C ALA A 138 -6.78 -12.55 13.57
N GLU A 139 -7.68 -11.73 14.07
CA GLU A 139 -9.08 -12.07 14.34
C GLU A 139 -10.00 -11.08 13.67
N ARG A 140 -10.97 -11.58 12.91
CA ARG A 140 -11.97 -10.74 12.26
C ARG A 140 -13.12 -10.47 13.23
N LEU A 141 -13.34 -9.19 13.58
CA LEU A 141 -14.35 -8.77 14.54
C LEU A 141 -15.70 -8.47 13.85
N GLY A 142 -15.68 -7.89 12.66
CA GLY A 142 -16.91 -7.49 11.97
C GLY A 142 -16.68 -6.78 10.66
N MET A 143 -17.71 -6.07 10.19
CA MET A 143 -17.66 -5.17 9.05
C MET A 143 -17.48 -3.72 9.54
N SER A 144 -16.65 -2.96 8.86
CA SER A 144 -16.47 -1.52 9.08
C SER A 144 -16.47 -0.81 7.73
N GLY A 145 -17.51 -0.06 7.45
CA GLY A 145 -17.67 0.60 6.14
C GLY A 145 -17.60 -0.40 4.99
N THR A 146 -16.63 -0.22 4.10
CA THR A 146 -16.38 -1.11 2.95
C THR A 146 -15.36 -2.21 3.24
N GLY A 147 -14.77 -2.24 4.45
CA GLY A 147 -13.76 -3.20 4.88
C GLY A 147 -14.22 -4.07 6.04
N HIS A 148 -13.27 -4.72 6.66
CA HIS A 148 -13.44 -5.56 7.85
C HIS A 148 -12.58 -5.05 8.98
N GLU A 149 -13.13 -5.03 10.19
CA GLU A 149 -12.32 -4.85 11.39
C GLU A 149 -11.55 -6.12 11.68
N VAL A 150 -10.22 -5.98 11.75
CA VAL A 150 -9.31 -7.06 12.08
C VAL A 150 -8.48 -6.64 13.28
N ARG A 151 -8.55 -7.43 14.35
CA ARG A 151 -7.69 -7.30 15.51
C ARG A 151 -6.42 -8.10 15.27
N PHE A 152 -5.28 -7.43 15.38
CA PHE A 152 -3.97 -8.05 15.39
C PHE A 152 -3.44 -8.08 16.82
N SER A 153 -2.91 -9.22 17.24
CA SER A 153 -2.26 -9.34 18.54
C SER A 153 -1.02 -10.22 18.46
N TRP A 154 -0.05 -9.96 19.33
CA TRP A 154 1.20 -10.73 19.43
C TRP A 154 1.67 -10.82 20.88
N ASP A 155 2.49 -11.83 21.16
CA ASP A 155 2.88 -12.22 22.49
C ASP A 155 4.15 -11.53 23.04
N ASN A 156 4.60 -10.46 22.39
CA ASN A 156 5.73 -9.65 22.86
C ASN A 156 5.29 -8.19 23.10
N PRO A 157 5.22 -7.73 24.37
CA PRO A 157 4.72 -6.40 24.70
C PRO A 157 5.73 -5.27 24.42
N THR A 158 6.95 -5.57 23.97
CA THR A 158 7.96 -4.55 23.64
C THR A 158 8.09 -4.29 22.14
N VAL A 159 7.46 -5.11 21.31
CA VAL A 159 7.44 -4.98 19.85
C VAL A 159 6.24 -4.14 19.44
N SER A 160 6.46 -3.09 18.70
CA SER A 160 5.42 -2.20 18.16
C SER A 160 4.78 -2.76 16.88
N TRP A 161 3.58 -2.26 16.56
CA TRP A 161 2.91 -2.61 15.31
C TRP A 161 3.72 -2.23 14.07
N ALA A 162 4.41 -1.08 14.10
CA ALA A 162 5.30 -0.67 13.02
C ALA A 162 6.40 -1.70 12.74
N GLU A 163 7.05 -2.23 13.80
CA GLU A 163 8.08 -3.25 13.66
C GLU A 163 7.52 -4.58 13.13
N VAL A 164 6.29 -4.95 13.54
CA VAL A 164 5.60 -6.11 12.99
C VAL A 164 5.40 -5.93 11.48
N LEU A 165 4.83 -4.79 11.03
CA LEU A 165 4.60 -4.52 9.62
C LEU A 165 5.90 -4.47 8.81
N ASP A 166 6.93 -3.82 9.31
CA ASP A 166 8.22 -3.72 8.62
C ASP A 166 8.91 -5.09 8.46
N SER A 167 8.63 -6.05 9.37
CA SER A 167 9.26 -7.37 9.32
C SER A 167 8.59 -8.36 8.38
N ILE A 168 7.29 -8.26 8.15
CA ILE A 168 6.51 -9.29 7.44
C ILE A 168 5.53 -8.77 6.41
N GLY A 169 5.32 -7.46 6.37
CA GLY A 169 4.42 -6.82 5.43
C GLY A 169 5.01 -6.81 4.02
N GLU A 170 4.14 -6.70 3.03
CA GLU A 170 4.47 -6.54 1.62
C GLU A 170 3.79 -5.26 1.08
N LEU A 171 4.34 -4.70 0.00
CA LEU A 171 3.81 -3.52 -0.69
C LEU A 171 2.65 -3.86 -1.61
#